data_71b30d3104ea574fadacf218da7647a6
#
_entry.id   71b30d3104ea574fadacf218da7647a6
#
_cell.length_a   1.000
_cell.length_b   1.000
_cell.length_c   1.000
_cell.angle_alpha   90.00
_cell.angle_beta   90.00
_cell.angle_gamma   90.00
#
_symmetry.space_group_name_H-M   'P 1'
#
loop_
_entity.id
_entity.type
_entity.pdbx_description
1 polymer ?
#
loop_
_entity_poly.entity_id
_entity_poly.type
_entity_poly.pdbx_seq_one_letter_code
_entity_poly.pdbx_strand_id
1 'polypeptide(L)'
;MTENAVQNAPLTGKTVAFLATDGVEQVELTSPWEAVIAAGATPVLVSPKSGTITAMKSDWEHGESFEVNTTVKDAKAEDFHGLVMPGGTLNADTLRIDKDVQAFVRAFFEQHKPVAAICHAPWTLIEAGVVEGRRLTSYLSLIHI
;
A
#
# COMPACT_ATOMS: atom_id res chain seq x y z
N MET A 1 0.92 -1.75 -25.74
CA MET A 1 1.16 -3.22 -25.72
C MET A 1 0.04 -3.91 -26.49
N THR A 2 0.38 -4.91 -27.28
CA THR A 2 -0.64 -5.76 -27.95
C THR A 2 -1.31 -6.65 -26.90
N GLU A 3 -2.58 -7.07 -27.14
CA GLU A 3 -3.32 -7.95 -26.24
C GLU A 3 -2.53 -9.21 -25.81
N ASN A 4 -1.74 -9.78 -26.73
CA ASN A 4 -0.90 -10.93 -26.44
C ASN A 4 0.24 -10.67 -25.45
N ALA A 5 0.77 -9.44 -25.41
CA ALA A 5 1.82 -9.08 -24.46
C ALA A 5 1.28 -8.94 -23.03
N VAL A 6 0.03 -8.51 -22.86
CA VAL A 6 -0.64 -8.42 -21.56
C VAL A 6 -0.98 -9.81 -21.03
N GLN A 7 -1.43 -10.73 -21.89
CA GLN A 7 -1.79 -12.10 -21.49
C GLN A 7 -0.59 -12.92 -21.01
N ASN A 8 0.62 -12.60 -21.42
CA ASN A 8 1.86 -13.28 -21.02
C ASN A 8 2.70 -12.52 -20.00
N ALA A 9 2.17 -11.41 -19.42
CA ALA A 9 2.88 -10.65 -18.41
C ALA A 9 3.00 -11.45 -17.10
N PRO A 10 4.09 -11.25 -16.30
CA PRO A 10 4.42 -12.11 -15.15
C PRO A 10 3.37 -12.13 -14.05
N LEU A 11 2.56 -11.07 -13.93
CA LEU A 11 1.54 -10.97 -12.88
C LEU A 11 0.10 -11.05 -13.41
N THR A 12 -0.09 -11.59 -14.61
CA THR A 12 -1.43 -11.78 -15.18
C THR A 12 -2.34 -12.56 -14.24
N GLY A 13 -3.55 -12.04 -13.99
CA GLY A 13 -4.53 -12.64 -13.08
C GLY A 13 -4.29 -12.38 -11.60
N LYS A 14 -3.24 -11.63 -11.25
CA LYS A 14 -2.96 -11.25 -9.86
C LYS A 14 -3.65 -9.94 -9.50
N THR A 15 -4.02 -9.81 -8.23
CA THR A 15 -4.60 -8.59 -7.67
C THR A 15 -3.72 -8.10 -6.52
N VAL A 16 -3.35 -6.83 -6.55
CA VAL A 16 -2.45 -6.22 -5.56
C VAL A 16 -3.19 -5.11 -4.83
N ALA A 17 -3.23 -5.20 -3.51
CA ALA A 17 -3.79 -4.14 -2.67
C ALA A 17 -2.76 -3.01 -2.50
N PHE A 18 -3.23 -1.78 -2.63
CA PHE A 18 -2.50 -0.56 -2.29
C PHE A 18 -3.20 0.08 -1.10
N LEU A 19 -2.57 0.08 0.05
CA LEU A 19 -3.13 0.60 1.29
C LEU A 19 -2.66 2.03 1.50
N ALA A 20 -3.57 2.98 1.40
CA ALA A 20 -3.27 4.40 1.53
C ALA A 20 -4.48 5.22 1.98
N THR A 21 -4.22 6.39 2.53
CA THR A 21 -5.22 7.39 2.90
C THR A 21 -4.70 8.79 2.55
N ASP A 22 -5.43 9.83 2.98
CA ASP A 22 -5.01 11.21 2.76
C ASP A 22 -3.59 11.46 3.25
N GLY A 23 -2.85 12.26 2.51
CA GLY A 23 -1.46 12.55 2.81
C GLY A 23 -0.45 11.56 2.27
N VAL A 24 -0.89 10.56 1.48
CA VAL A 24 0.02 9.64 0.80
C VAL A 24 0.94 10.41 -0.15
N GLU A 25 2.22 10.08 -0.16
CA GLU A 25 3.14 10.67 -1.14
C GLU A 25 2.79 10.17 -2.54
N GLN A 26 2.45 11.10 -3.43
CA GLN A 26 1.84 10.77 -4.73
C GLN A 26 2.68 9.81 -5.56
N VAL A 27 3.97 10.06 -5.72
CA VAL A 27 4.84 9.23 -6.55
C VAL A 27 5.01 7.81 -5.99
N GLU A 28 4.91 7.66 -4.69
CA GLU A 28 4.99 6.36 -4.01
C GLU A 28 3.73 5.52 -4.19
N LEU A 29 2.62 6.16 -4.53
CA LEU A 29 1.39 5.50 -4.95
C LEU A 29 1.40 5.22 -6.46
N THR A 30 1.65 6.25 -7.27
CA THR A 30 1.46 6.17 -8.73
C THR A 30 2.53 5.32 -9.44
N SER A 31 3.79 5.43 -9.04
CA SER A 31 4.87 4.68 -9.69
C SER A 31 4.75 3.16 -9.53
N PRO A 32 4.56 2.61 -8.31
CA PRO A 32 4.29 1.18 -8.16
C PRO A 32 2.96 0.73 -8.79
N TRP A 33 1.95 1.60 -8.77
CA TRP A 33 0.65 1.33 -9.40
C TRP A 33 0.80 1.06 -10.89
N GLU A 34 1.49 1.95 -11.58
CA GLU A 34 1.78 1.81 -13.00
C GLU A 34 2.63 0.57 -13.30
N ALA A 35 3.62 0.29 -12.46
CA ALA A 35 4.48 -0.90 -12.60
C ALA A 35 3.67 -2.21 -12.44
N VAL A 36 2.74 -2.25 -11.50
CA VAL A 36 1.85 -3.39 -11.27
C VAL A 36 0.96 -3.63 -12.49
N ILE A 37 0.38 -2.56 -13.04
CA ILE A 37 -0.42 -2.64 -14.28
C ILE A 37 0.43 -3.15 -15.44
N ALA A 38 1.63 -2.59 -15.63
CA ALA A 38 2.54 -3.00 -16.70
C ALA A 38 2.96 -4.48 -16.59
N ALA A 39 3.01 -5.02 -15.37
CA ALA A 39 3.28 -6.43 -15.11
C ALA A 39 2.06 -7.34 -15.29
N GLY A 40 0.88 -6.79 -15.60
CA GLY A 40 -0.35 -7.54 -15.87
C GLY A 40 -1.27 -7.76 -14.67
N ALA A 41 -0.93 -7.24 -13.50
CA ALA A 41 -1.77 -7.33 -12.31
C ALA A 41 -2.81 -6.21 -12.24
N THR A 42 -3.83 -6.42 -11.43
CA THR A 42 -4.87 -5.44 -11.15
C THR A 42 -4.61 -4.78 -9.79
N PRO A 43 -4.29 -3.48 -9.74
CA PRO A 43 -4.18 -2.77 -8.47
C PRO A 43 -5.55 -2.39 -7.94
N VAL A 44 -5.70 -2.40 -6.61
CA VAL A 44 -6.92 -2.01 -5.90
C VAL A 44 -6.54 -1.08 -4.75
N LEU A 45 -7.09 0.13 -4.75
CA LEU A 45 -6.86 1.10 -3.68
C LEU A 45 -7.77 0.80 -2.49
N VAL A 46 -7.14 0.44 -1.37
CA VAL A 46 -7.78 0.15 -0.09
C VAL A 46 -7.47 1.28 0.88
N SER A 47 -8.48 1.80 1.56
CA SER A 47 -8.31 2.89 2.52
C SER A 47 -9.22 2.72 3.74
N PRO A 48 -8.86 3.29 4.89
CA PRO A 48 -9.79 3.38 6.02
C PRO A 48 -11.07 4.17 5.71
N LYS A 49 -11.01 5.09 4.76
CA LYS A 49 -12.15 5.92 4.35
C LYS A 49 -12.68 5.51 2.98
N SER A 50 -13.95 5.75 2.74
CA SER A 50 -14.58 5.66 1.42
C SER A 50 -14.44 6.98 0.65
N GLY A 51 -14.79 6.94 -0.63
CA GLY A 51 -14.76 8.12 -1.50
C GLY A 51 -13.41 8.33 -2.16
N THR A 52 -12.74 9.44 -1.86
CA THR A 52 -11.42 9.77 -2.43
C THR A 52 -10.41 10.05 -1.34
N ILE A 53 -9.14 9.82 -1.67
CA ILE A 53 -8.00 10.28 -0.89
C ILE A 53 -7.24 11.34 -1.68
N THR A 54 -6.64 12.29 -0.97
CA THR A 54 -5.82 13.35 -1.58
C THR A 54 -4.36 13.09 -1.26
N ALA A 55 -3.54 12.96 -2.29
CA ALA A 55 -2.11 12.76 -2.16
C ALA A 55 -1.39 14.07 -1.83
N MET A 56 -0.15 13.94 -1.38
CA MET A 56 0.78 15.05 -1.18
C MET A 56 1.98 14.89 -2.11
N LYS A 57 2.63 16.00 -2.41
CA LYS A 57 3.90 16.04 -3.13
C LYS A 57 4.96 16.59 -2.20
N SER A 58 6.00 15.79 -1.93
CA SER A 58 7.08 16.14 -0.99
C SER A 58 6.57 16.49 0.41
N ASP A 59 5.47 15.91 0.84
CA ASP A 59 4.77 16.12 2.13
C ASP A 59 4.24 17.56 2.36
N TRP A 60 4.38 18.47 1.41
CA TRP A 60 4.03 19.89 1.58
C TRP A 60 2.94 20.40 0.67
N GLU A 61 2.89 19.92 -0.57
CA GLU A 61 1.93 20.38 -1.58
C GLU A 61 0.84 19.34 -1.77
N HIS A 62 -0.40 19.79 -1.93
CA HIS A 62 -1.50 18.91 -2.30
C HIS A 62 -1.30 18.40 -3.72
N GLY A 63 -1.40 17.09 -3.88
CA GLY A 63 -1.36 16.41 -5.15
C GLY A 63 -2.75 16.11 -5.69
N GLU A 64 -2.83 15.06 -6.50
CA GLU A 64 -4.07 14.57 -7.08
C GLU A 64 -4.92 13.82 -6.08
N SER A 65 -6.20 13.70 -6.39
CA SER A 65 -7.14 12.85 -5.64
C SER A 65 -7.34 11.54 -6.36
N PHE A 66 -7.47 10.47 -5.59
CA PHE A 66 -7.64 9.10 -6.10
C PHE A 66 -8.88 8.47 -5.51
N GLU A 67 -9.66 7.80 -6.34
CA GLU A 67 -10.87 7.11 -5.92
C GLU A 67 -10.51 5.83 -5.15
N VAL A 68 -11.10 5.67 -3.98
CA VAL A 68 -10.96 4.46 -3.16
C VAL A 68 -11.83 3.35 -3.74
N ASN A 69 -11.22 2.20 -4.03
CA ASN A 69 -11.96 1.05 -4.58
C ASN A 69 -12.74 0.29 -3.50
N THR A 70 -12.15 0.14 -2.33
CA THR A 70 -12.79 -0.54 -1.19
C THR A 70 -12.22 -0.03 0.14
N THR A 71 -13.03 -0.12 1.20
CA THR A 71 -12.54 0.23 2.53
C THR A 71 -11.79 -0.95 3.16
N VAL A 72 -10.90 -0.65 4.11
CA VAL A 72 -10.15 -1.69 4.83
C VAL A 72 -11.07 -2.63 5.62
N LYS A 73 -12.25 -2.15 6.05
CA LYS A 73 -13.26 -2.97 6.75
C LYS A 73 -13.91 -4.01 5.82
N ASP A 74 -14.10 -3.66 4.56
CA ASP A 74 -14.75 -4.52 3.58
C ASP A 74 -13.73 -5.39 2.82
N ALA A 75 -12.46 -4.98 2.77
CA ALA A 75 -11.41 -5.71 2.10
C ALA A 75 -10.97 -6.95 2.90
N LYS A 76 -10.72 -8.04 2.18
CA LYS A 76 -10.19 -9.28 2.77
C LYS A 76 -8.84 -9.59 2.17
N ALA A 77 -7.84 -9.86 3.01
CA ALA A 77 -6.50 -10.19 2.54
C ALA A 77 -6.48 -11.42 1.61
N GLU A 78 -7.41 -12.35 1.79
CA GLU A 78 -7.57 -13.55 0.95
C GLU A 78 -7.78 -13.22 -0.52
N ASP A 79 -8.39 -12.07 -0.83
CA ASP A 79 -8.71 -11.65 -2.19
C ASP A 79 -7.51 -11.05 -2.94
N PHE A 80 -6.39 -10.86 -2.26
CA PHE A 80 -5.20 -10.23 -2.81
C PHE A 80 -3.99 -11.16 -2.80
N HIS A 81 -3.11 -10.96 -3.77
CA HIS A 81 -1.87 -11.72 -3.91
C HIS A 81 -0.66 -11.01 -3.29
N GLY A 82 -0.76 -9.72 -3.04
CA GLY A 82 0.28 -8.91 -2.43
C GLY A 82 -0.26 -7.57 -1.95
N LEU A 83 0.57 -6.88 -1.17
CA LEU A 83 0.25 -5.58 -0.57
C LEU A 83 1.38 -4.60 -0.85
N VAL A 84 1.03 -3.42 -1.33
CA VAL A 84 1.92 -2.26 -1.44
C VAL A 84 1.42 -1.18 -0.48
N MET A 85 2.34 -0.66 0.31
CA MET A 85 2.08 0.41 1.27
C MET A 85 2.93 1.64 0.90
N PRO A 86 2.37 2.59 0.14
CA PRO A 86 3.03 3.87 -0.09
C PRO A 86 3.24 4.62 1.22
N GLY A 87 4.21 5.51 1.23
CA GLY A 87 4.51 6.33 2.39
C GLY A 87 3.78 7.66 2.40
N GLY A 88 4.51 8.70 2.76
CA GLY A 88 3.95 9.99 3.15
C GLY A 88 3.75 10.06 4.66
N THR A 89 4.21 11.14 5.27
CA THR A 89 4.22 11.25 6.74
C THR A 89 2.81 11.20 7.33
N LEU A 90 1.88 11.98 6.78
CA LEU A 90 0.49 12.04 7.25
C LEU A 90 -0.24 10.71 7.04
N ASN A 91 -0.05 10.11 5.87
CA ASN A 91 -0.62 8.81 5.54
C ASN A 91 -0.17 7.73 6.54
N ALA A 92 1.13 7.63 6.78
CA ALA A 92 1.69 6.64 7.71
C ALA A 92 1.20 6.88 9.14
N ASP A 93 1.15 8.13 9.58
CA ASP A 93 0.70 8.47 10.93
C ASP A 93 -0.78 8.10 11.16
N THR A 94 -1.63 8.33 10.17
CA THR A 94 -3.04 7.95 10.23
C THR A 94 -3.23 6.43 10.21
N LEU A 95 -2.54 5.74 9.30
CA LEU A 95 -2.70 4.29 9.13
C LEU A 95 -2.21 3.48 10.34
N ARG A 96 -1.09 3.89 10.93
CA ARG A 96 -0.44 3.13 12.00
C ARG A 96 -1.30 2.89 13.24
N ILE A 97 -2.19 3.82 13.56
CA ILE A 97 -3.05 3.74 14.75
C ILE A 97 -4.41 3.07 14.49
N ASP A 98 -4.74 2.80 13.25
CA ASP A 98 -6.01 2.19 12.86
C ASP A 98 -5.96 0.66 13.07
N LYS A 99 -6.85 0.13 13.91
CA LYS A 99 -6.88 -1.29 14.26
C LYS A 99 -7.29 -2.19 13.10
N ASP A 100 -8.16 -1.71 12.23
CA ASP A 100 -8.56 -2.47 11.03
C ASP A 100 -7.41 -2.54 10.03
N VAL A 101 -6.64 -1.46 9.88
CA VAL A 101 -5.41 -1.43 9.08
C VAL A 101 -4.39 -2.43 9.62
N GLN A 102 -4.13 -2.41 10.93
CA GLN A 102 -3.18 -3.34 11.55
C GLN A 102 -3.58 -4.80 11.33
N ALA A 103 -4.86 -5.11 11.49
CA ALA A 103 -5.38 -6.47 11.26
C ALA A 103 -5.26 -6.89 9.79
N PHE A 104 -5.58 -5.98 8.87
CA PHE A 104 -5.45 -6.21 7.43
C PHE A 104 -3.99 -6.49 7.03
N VAL A 105 -3.07 -5.68 7.51
CA VAL A 105 -1.62 -5.87 7.27
C VAL A 105 -1.13 -7.20 7.85
N ARG A 106 -1.46 -7.51 9.11
CA ARG A 106 -1.06 -8.78 9.74
C ARG A 106 -1.52 -10.00 8.93
N ALA A 107 -2.72 -9.95 8.37
CA ALA A 107 -3.26 -11.06 7.58
C ALA A 107 -2.38 -11.40 6.37
N PHE A 108 -1.76 -10.42 5.71
CA PHE A 108 -0.81 -10.67 4.62
C PHE A 108 0.43 -11.42 5.09
N PHE A 109 0.96 -11.07 6.27
CA PHE A 109 2.10 -11.77 6.85
C PHE A 109 1.74 -13.19 7.28
N GLU A 110 0.59 -13.39 7.89
CA GLU A 110 0.08 -14.72 8.30
C GLU A 110 -0.14 -15.62 7.08
N GLN A 111 -0.56 -15.07 5.96
CA GLN A 111 -0.77 -15.77 4.70
C GLN A 111 0.51 -15.88 3.84
N HIS A 112 1.65 -15.42 4.34
CA HIS A 112 2.95 -15.43 3.65
C HIS A 112 2.91 -14.75 2.27
N LYS A 113 2.14 -13.67 2.14
CA LYS A 113 2.04 -12.88 0.91
C LYS A 113 3.09 -11.76 0.87
N PRO A 114 3.58 -11.39 -0.32
CA PRO A 114 4.50 -10.27 -0.45
C PRO A 114 3.92 -8.97 0.08
N VAL A 115 4.72 -8.23 0.83
CA VAL A 115 4.41 -6.88 1.32
C VAL A 115 5.56 -5.96 0.98
N ALA A 116 5.27 -4.87 0.28
CA ALA A 116 6.23 -3.81 -0.03
C ALA A 116 5.81 -2.53 0.69
N ALA A 117 6.72 -1.97 1.47
CA ALA A 117 6.49 -0.73 2.23
C ALA A 117 7.57 0.30 1.88
N ILE A 118 7.18 1.54 1.66
CA ILE A 118 8.03 2.61 1.17
C ILE A 118 8.06 3.75 2.19
N CYS A 119 9.25 4.36 2.38
CA CYS A 119 9.42 5.62 3.11
C CYS A 119 8.97 5.51 4.58
N HIS A 120 7.86 6.13 4.95
CA HIS A 120 7.29 6.09 6.30
C HIS A 120 6.34 4.90 6.54
N ALA A 121 5.97 4.15 5.49
CA ALA A 121 5.03 3.02 5.62
C ALA A 121 5.49 1.93 6.60
N PRO A 122 6.79 1.63 6.79
CA PRO A 122 7.24 0.69 7.82
C PRO A 122 6.75 1.02 9.24
N TRP A 123 6.39 2.25 9.53
CA TRP A 123 5.79 2.64 10.82
C TRP A 123 4.51 1.84 11.11
N THR A 124 3.67 1.67 10.11
CA THR A 124 2.47 0.83 10.22
C THR A 124 2.82 -0.64 10.46
N LEU A 125 3.90 -1.15 9.86
CA LEU A 125 4.38 -2.51 10.10
C LEU A 125 4.84 -2.71 11.54
N ILE A 126 5.49 -1.70 12.13
CA ILE A 126 5.92 -1.70 13.54
C ILE A 126 4.70 -1.82 14.44
N GLU A 127 3.69 -0.96 14.24
CA GLU A 127 2.47 -0.95 15.04
C GLU A 127 1.65 -2.24 14.87
N ALA A 128 1.71 -2.85 13.70
CA ALA A 128 1.08 -4.15 13.45
C ALA A 128 1.82 -5.32 14.12
N GLY A 129 3.05 -5.10 14.61
CA GLY A 129 3.82 -6.12 15.32
C GLY A 129 4.45 -7.18 14.40
N VAL A 130 4.75 -6.85 13.15
CA VAL A 130 5.23 -7.82 12.15
C VAL A 130 6.71 -7.68 11.77
N VAL A 131 7.45 -6.76 12.41
CA VAL A 131 8.82 -6.45 11.99
C VAL A 131 9.88 -7.25 12.75
N GLU A 132 9.58 -7.81 13.91
CA GLU A 132 10.56 -8.54 14.71
C GLU A 132 11.17 -9.71 13.94
N GLY A 133 12.49 -9.82 13.99
CA GLY A 133 13.23 -10.86 13.28
C GLY A 133 13.43 -10.64 11.79
N ARG A 134 13.00 -9.49 11.25
CA ARG A 134 13.11 -9.14 9.82
C ARG A 134 14.19 -8.09 9.59
N ARG A 135 14.78 -8.13 8.42
CA ARG A 135 15.70 -7.08 7.96
C ARG A 135 14.90 -6.07 7.16
N LEU A 136 14.81 -4.85 7.68
CA LEU A 136 14.05 -3.76 7.07
C LEU A 136 14.88 -2.49 7.06
N THR A 137 14.46 -1.56 6.22
CA THR A 137 14.86 -0.16 6.28
C THR A 137 13.61 0.71 6.26
N SER A 138 13.76 1.99 6.50
CA SER A 138 12.68 2.95 6.48
C SER A 138 13.22 4.35 6.20
N TYR A 139 12.32 5.32 6.15
CA TYR A 139 12.74 6.72 6.24
C TYR A 139 13.50 6.96 7.53
N LEU A 140 14.49 7.87 7.49
CA LEU A 140 15.47 8.06 8.57
C LEU A 140 14.86 8.34 9.94
N SER A 141 13.74 9.05 10.00
CA SER A 141 13.04 9.37 11.25
C SER A 141 12.52 8.15 12.01
N LEU A 142 12.38 7.00 11.33
CA LEU A 142 11.84 5.77 11.91
C LEU A 142 12.89 4.71 12.22
N ILE A 143 14.11 4.91 11.80
CA ILE A 143 15.15 3.86 11.80
C ILE A 143 15.53 3.38 13.20
N HIS A 144 15.22 4.17 14.22
CA HIS A 144 15.51 3.88 15.64
C HIS A 144 14.32 3.30 16.41
N ILE A 145 13.17 3.16 15.78
CA ILE A 145 11.97 2.59 16.37
C ILE A 145 11.97 1.04 16.24
#